data_a870b215beadc95409546eee7b3c49ed
#
_entry.id   a870b215beadc95409546eee7b3c49ed
#
_cell.length_a   1.000
_cell.length_b   1.000
_cell.length_c   1.000
_cell.angle_alpha   90.00
_cell.angle_beta   90.00
_cell.angle_gamma   90.00
#
_symmetry.space_group_name_H-M   'P 1'
#
loop_
_entity.id
_entity.type
_entity.pdbx_description
1 polymer ?
#
loop_
_entity_poly.entity_id
_entity_poly.type
_entity_poly.pdbx_seq_one_letter_code
_entity_poly.pdbx_strand_id
1 'polypeptide(L)'
;MLVTRHIPHSLMFALFLSGLSSHAEATNLDGVFDAGWTTAYQSADSITHMHKRLHALGMEQVVLQYAAVEKTHLYYPSQLDFLQNTEYKNNQLFHKSIEASKTAGNKLWLGLYYDGENWYTPPTVPQLDTLAARNLKVLDELYALYGNETAIEGVYIPQEIARYYWDGLRDDATVATLATHFLIPVTQAAQAKGWKVMAAPFYNQNLETPEKLQAFFESLFAAGFKPDVIAVQDGVGASDAGKAHANTATVGNYERVVAKVCSQYGIEFWVDMELFRTDDSHALADKARLSAQLDTARAAGATKVIAYDLAVLGNAGLDSLEKWFARDRSQKIPIKNRRSPSKQHNTEIRYYKLNGARVKASQFKKTTTNFKI
;
A
#
# COMPACT_ATOMS: atom_id res chain seq x y z
N MET A 1 74.26 37.82 -11.87
CA MET A 1 74.06 37.63 -10.43
C MET A 1 72.61 37.27 -10.19
N LEU A 2 72.29 35.97 -10.19
CA LEU A 2 70.95 35.44 -10.00
C LEU A 2 70.81 34.98 -8.56
N VAL A 3 69.85 35.51 -7.84
CA VAL A 3 69.52 35.04 -6.48
C VAL A 3 68.25 34.20 -6.58
N THR A 4 68.42 32.90 -6.42
CA THR A 4 67.31 31.95 -6.29
C THR A 4 66.85 31.88 -4.84
N ARG A 5 65.58 32.24 -4.62
CA ARG A 5 64.86 32.04 -3.34
C ARG A 5 64.15 30.70 -3.37
N HIS A 6 64.53 29.79 -2.47
CA HIS A 6 63.80 28.57 -2.15
C HIS A 6 62.59 28.89 -1.29
N ILE A 7 61.44 28.36 -1.70
CA ILE A 7 60.22 28.32 -0.89
C ILE A 7 60.03 26.88 -0.46
N PRO A 8 59.93 26.53 0.81
CA PRO A 8 59.63 25.18 1.23
C PRO A 8 58.09 24.89 1.09
N HIS A 9 57.76 23.89 0.31
CA HIS A 9 56.40 23.35 0.25
C HIS A 9 56.14 22.49 1.46
N SER A 10 55.42 23.02 2.46
CA SER A 10 54.80 22.21 3.50
C SER A 10 53.50 21.60 2.94
N LEU A 11 53.55 20.33 2.59
CA LEU A 11 52.38 19.53 2.26
C LEU A 11 51.59 19.28 3.54
N MET A 12 50.51 20.00 3.74
CA MET A 12 49.53 19.73 4.80
C MET A 12 48.54 18.68 4.25
N PHE A 13 48.77 17.41 4.60
CA PHE A 13 47.85 16.32 4.38
C PHE A 13 46.68 16.48 5.37
N ALA A 14 45.57 17.11 4.92
CA ALA A 14 44.31 17.05 5.62
C ALA A 14 43.72 15.68 5.41
N LEU A 15 43.86 14.78 6.40
CA LEU A 15 43.06 13.57 6.48
C LEU A 15 41.58 13.97 6.66
N PHE A 16 40.82 13.96 5.56
CA PHE A 16 39.37 13.85 5.64
C PHE A 16 39.02 12.45 6.14
N LEU A 17 38.95 12.29 7.44
CA LEU A 17 38.15 11.22 8.07
C LEU A 17 36.70 11.55 7.75
N SER A 18 36.24 11.12 6.58
CA SER A 18 34.80 10.95 6.33
C SER A 18 34.35 9.84 7.26
N GLY A 19 33.90 10.26 8.45
CA GLY A 19 33.12 9.41 9.32
C GLY A 19 31.90 8.95 8.54
N LEU A 20 31.98 7.74 8.02
CA LEU A 20 30.80 6.96 7.65
C LEU A 20 30.05 6.75 8.97
N SER A 21 29.24 7.74 9.36
CA SER A 21 28.10 7.49 10.22
C SER A 21 27.26 6.47 9.48
N SER A 22 27.44 5.19 9.76
CA SER A 22 26.41 4.20 9.52
C SER A 22 25.24 4.62 10.41
N HIS A 23 24.40 5.51 9.89
CA HIS A 23 23.05 5.60 10.38
C HIS A 23 22.49 4.21 10.05
N ALA A 24 22.39 3.36 11.06
CA ALA A 24 21.47 2.26 11.01
C ALA A 24 20.11 2.93 10.73
N GLU A 25 19.72 2.98 9.45
CA GLU A 25 18.39 3.42 9.07
C GLU A 25 17.44 2.55 9.87
N ALA A 26 16.63 3.20 10.70
CA ALA A 26 15.67 2.48 11.50
C ALA A 26 14.80 1.69 10.52
N THR A 27 14.86 0.37 10.60
CA THR A 27 14.07 -0.57 9.79
C THR A 27 12.62 -0.47 10.24
N ASN A 28 11.92 0.58 9.82
CA ASN A 28 10.55 0.84 10.19
C ASN A 28 9.66 0.77 8.95
N LEU A 29 8.42 0.34 9.18
CA LEU A 29 7.33 0.53 8.22
C LEU A 29 7.03 2.03 8.11
N ASP A 30 6.70 2.47 6.90
CA ASP A 30 6.38 3.87 6.62
C ASP A 30 4.88 4.15 6.56
N GLY A 31 4.07 3.10 6.52
CA GLY A 31 2.62 3.24 6.45
C GLY A 31 1.87 1.93 6.54
N VAL A 32 0.56 2.02 6.33
CA VAL A 32 -0.35 0.88 6.40
C VAL A 32 -1.53 1.04 5.45
N PHE A 33 -2.00 -0.07 4.89
CA PHE A 33 -3.30 -0.15 4.26
C PHE A 33 -4.40 -0.32 5.29
N ASP A 34 -5.51 0.40 5.13
CA ASP A 34 -6.77 0.23 5.85
C ASP A 34 -7.88 -0.09 4.85
N ALA A 35 -8.25 -1.34 4.79
CA ALA A 35 -9.35 -1.81 3.94
C ALA A 35 -10.74 -1.36 4.41
N GLY A 36 -10.83 -0.74 5.59
CA GLY A 36 -12.08 -0.25 6.16
C GLY A 36 -12.95 -1.30 6.85
N TRP A 37 -12.65 -2.59 6.71
CA TRP A 37 -13.49 -3.68 7.25
C TRP A 37 -13.68 -3.61 8.77
N THR A 38 -12.67 -3.17 9.49
CA THR A 38 -12.69 -3.04 10.95
C THR A 38 -12.82 -1.60 11.39
N THR A 39 -12.14 -0.69 10.69
CA THR A 39 -12.07 0.73 11.06
C THR A 39 -13.39 1.44 10.89
N ALA A 40 -14.22 1.04 9.91
CA ALA A 40 -15.54 1.60 9.69
C ALA A 40 -16.49 1.50 10.91
N TYR A 41 -16.26 0.53 11.80
CA TYR A 41 -17.08 0.35 13.00
C TYR A 41 -16.52 1.06 14.23
N GLN A 42 -15.40 1.76 14.11
CA GLN A 42 -14.77 2.43 15.23
C GLN A 42 -15.29 3.86 15.42
N SER A 43 -15.17 4.36 16.66
CA SER A 43 -15.43 5.76 16.96
C SER A 43 -14.34 6.67 16.37
N ALA A 44 -14.63 7.96 16.18
CA ALA A 44 -13.64 8.93 15.75
C ALA A 44 -12.42 8.99 16.70
N ASP A 45 -12.67 8.88 18.03
CA ASP A 45 -11.58 8.87 19.03
C ASP A 45 -10.70 7.64 18.88
N SER A 46 -11.27 6.46 18.60
CA SER A 46 -10.50 5.23 18.37
C SER A 46 -9.63 5.33 17.12
N ILE A 47 -10.17 5.86 16.03
CA ILE A 47 -9.45 6.08 14.78
C ILE A 47 -8.31 7.10 15.02
N THR A 48 -8.60 8.21 15.70
CA THR A 48 -7.59 9.22 16.04
C THR A 48 -6.49 8.65 16.93
N HIS A 49 -6.83 7.82 17.90
CA HIS A 49 -5.85 7.15 18.76
C HIS A 49 -4.95 6.21 17.94
N MET A 50 -5.53 5.45 17.05
CA MET A 50 -4.80 4.55 16.14
C MET A 50 -3.86 5.32 15.23
N HIS A 51 -4.31 6.38 14.58
CA HIS A 51 -3.46 7.22 13.73
C HIS A 51 -2.27 7.83 14.48
N LYS A 52 -2.47 8.26 15.72
CA LYS A 52 -1.37 8.72 16.60
C LYS A 52 -0.37 7.61 16.91
N ARG A 53 -0.82 6.37 17.13
CA ARG A 53 0.06 5.22 17.33
C ARG A 53 0.87 4.91 16.08
N LEU A 54 0.23 4.89 14.90
CA LEU A 54 0.90 4.69 13.62
C LEU A 54 1.99 5.74 13.40
N HIS A 55 1.64 7.01 13.58
CA HIS A 55 2.60 8.11 13.45
C HIS A 55 3.78 7.98 14.43
N ALA A 56 3.52 7.62 15.69
CA ALA A 56 4.56 7.40 16.71
C ALA A 56 5.50 6.25 16.35
N LEU A 57 5.06 5.28 15.55
CA LEU A 57 5.87 4.19 15.00
C LEU A 57 6.65 4.60 13.73
N GLY A 58 6.39 5.78 13.17
CA GLY A 58 6.93 6.24 11.89
C GLY A 58 6.09 5.80 10.68
N MET A 59 4.94 5.18 10.90
CA MET A 59 3.98 4.79 9.85
C MET A 59 3.12 5.99 9.50
N GLU A 60 3.69 6.91 8.72
CA GLU A 60 3.08 8.20 8.41
C GLU A 60 2.12 8.14 7.20
N GLN A 61 2.20 7.08 6.38
CA GLN A 61 1.32 6.89 5.24
C GLN A 61 0.15 5.97 5.63
N VAL A 62 -1.08 6.40 5.39
CA VAL A 62 -2.28 5.59 5.57
C VAL A 62 -3.03 5.52 4.24
N VAL A 63 -3.23 4.32 3.74
CA VAL A 63 -3.96 4.09 2.49
C VAL A 63 -5.35 3.56 2.83
N LEU A 64 -6.39 4.40 2.72
CA LEU A 64 -7.78 3.94 2.77
C LEU A 64 -8.05 3.20 1.46
N GLN A 65 -8.09 1.88 1.52
CA GLN A 65 -7.98 1.04 0.33
C GLN A 65 -9.13 1.23 -0.68
N TYR A 66 -10.33 1.56 -0.22
CA TYR A 66 -11.52 1.66 -1.06
C TYR A 66 -12.38 2.86 -0.66
N ALA A 67 -12.83 3.66 -1.63
CA ALA A 67 -13.99 4.55 -1.47
C ALA A 67 -15.29 3.75 -1.53
N ALA A 68 -15.35 2.81 -2.46
CA ALA A 68 -16.45 1.88 -2.62
C ALA A 68 -15.98 0.55 -3.21
N VAL A 69 -16.64 -0.53 -2.80
CA VAL A 69 -16.42 -1.89 -3.29
C VAL A 69 -17.71 -2.38 -3.92
N GLU A 70 -17.80 -2.36 -5.24
CA GLU A 70 -18.98 -2.79 -6.01
C GLU A 70 -20.30 -2.27 -5.42
N LYS A 71 -21.22 -3.20 -5.09
CA LYS A 71 -22.48 -2.92 -4.41
C LYS A 71 -22.44 -3.26 -2.92
N THR A 72 -21.27 -3.60 -2.39
CA THR A 72 -21.16 -4.13 -1.02
C THR A 72 -20.80 -3.08 0.01
N HIS A 73 -19.85 -2.20 -0.28
CA HIS A 73 -19.37 -1.21 0.69
C HIS A 73 -19.21 0.18 0.07
N LEU A 74 -19.56 1.20 0.88
CA LEU A 74 -19.38 2.61 0.56
C LEU A 74 -18.91 3.34 1.81
N TYR A 75 -17.78 4.08 1.72
CA TYR A 75 -17.09 4.65 2.88
C TYR A 75 -17.07 6.19 2.90
N TYR A 76 -17.77 6.84 1.97
CA TYR A 76 -17.94 8.29 1.92
C TYR A 76 -19.38 8.66 1.49
N PRO A 77 -19.84 9.93 1.68
CA PRO A 77 -21.21 10.34 1.36
C PRO A 77 -21.39 10.58 -0.15
N SER A 78 -21.50 9.50 -0.94
CA SER A 78 -21.69 9.56 -2.39
C SER A 78 -23.12 9.86 -2.82
N GLN A 79 -23.29 10.62 -3.90
CA GLN A 79 -24.57 10.85 -4.61
C GLN A 79 -24.65 10.10 -5.95
N LEU A 80 -23.65 9.30 -6.30
CA LEU A 80 -23.60 8.55 -7.57
C LEU A 80 -24.65 7.44 -7.60
N ASP A 81 -25.49 7.43 -8.63
CA ASP A 81 -26.61 6.49 -8.77
C ASP A 81 -26.18 5.02 -8.63
N PHE A 82 -25.03 4.65 -9.24
CA PHE A 82 -24.54 3.27 -9.19
C PHE A 82 -24.05 2.82 -7.81
N LEU A 83 -23.91 3.75 -6.86
CA LEU A 83 -23.55 3.48 -5.45
C LEU A 83 -24.74 3.59 -4.49
N GLN A 84 -25.93 4.03 -4.96
CA GLN A 84 -27.07 4.25 -4.07
C GLN A 84 -27.62 2.96 -3.45
N ASN A 85 -27.46 1.82 -4.12
CA ASN A 85 -27.95 0.51 -3.66
C ASN A 85 -26.85 -0.33 -2.99
N THR A 86 -25.79 0.29 -2.47
CA THR A 86 -24.73 -0.39 -1.72
C THR A 86 -25.29 -0.97 -0.41
N GLU A 87 -24.97 -2.23 -0.12
CA GLU A 87 -25.48 -2.96 1.05
C GLU A 87 -25.02 -2.36 2.37
N TYR A 88 -23.74 -2.00 2.48
CA TYR A 88 -23.17 -1.39 3.66
C TYR A 88 -22.65 0.01 3.35
N LYS A 89 -23.12 0.99 4.09
CA LYS A 89 -22.69 2.39 3.96
C LYS A 89 -22.13 2.91 5.28
N ASN A 90 -20.91 3.41 5.26
CA ASN A 90 -20.33 4.21 6.32
C ASN A 90 -19.86 5.57 5.78
N ASN A 91 -20.78 6.47 5.63
CA ASN A 91 -20.54 7.80 5.05
C ASN A 91 -19.55 8.66 5.85
N GLN A 92 -19.07 8.18 7.00
CA GLN A 92 -18.19 8.93 7.91
C GLN A 92 -16.75 8.40 7.95
N LEU A 93 -16.44 7.23 7.37
CA LEU A 93 -15.12 6.65 7.52
C LEU A 93 -14.02 7.58 6.96
N PHE A 94 -14.19 8.05 5.73
CA PHE A 94 -13.20 8.95 5.11
C PHE A 94 -13.06 10.24 5.90
N HIS A 95 -14.15 10.87 6.29
CA HIS A 95 -14.11 12.09 7.10
C HIS A 95 -13.39 11.87 8.44
N LYS A 96 -13.71 10.81 9.17
CA LYS A 96 -13.06 10.48 10.45
C LYS A 96 -11.56 10.23 10.28
N SER A 97 -11.16 9.51 9.22
CA SER A 97 -9.75 9.22 8.94
C SER A 97 -8.98 10.46 8.51
N ILE A 98 -9.60 11.38 7.76
CA ILE A 98 -9.00 12.67 7.40
C ILE A 98 -8.74 13.50 8.66
N GLU A 99 -9.74 13.66 9.55
CA GLU A 99 -9.57 14.40 10.80
C GLU A 99 -8.54 13.75 11.74
N ALA A 100 -8.51 12.42 11.79
CA ALA A 100 -7.53 11.67 12.55
C ALA A 100 -6.11 11.90 12.00
N SER A 101 -5.94 11.89 10.69
CA SER A 101 -4.65 12.14 10.02
C SER A 101 -4.15 13.55 10.25
N LYS A 102 -5.03 14.56 10.13
CA LYS A 102 -4.70 15.95 10.47
C LYS A 102 -4.22 16.08 11.90
N THR A 103 -4.91 15.42 12.82
CA THR A 103 -4.58 15.45 14.26
C THR A 103 -3.27 14.71 14.58
N ALA A 104 -2.96 13.64 13.87
CA ALA A 104 -1.76 12.83 14.10
C ALA A 104 -0.55 13.29 13.28
N GLY A 105 -0.75 14.01 12.17
CA GLY A 105 0.29 14.38 11.23
C GLY A 105 0.55 13.36 10.12
N ASN A 106 -0.37 12.40 9.90
CA ASN A 106 -0.26 11.41 8.84
C ASN A 106 -0.67 11.96 7.49
N LYS A 107 -0.26 11.27 6.42
CA LYS A 107 -0.70 11.49 5.05
C LYS A 107 -1.63 10.39 4.60
N LEU A 108 -2.68 10.76 3.88
CA LEU A 108 -3.71 9.85 3.39
C LEU A 108 -3.64 9.66 1.88
N TRP A 109 -3.88 8.43 1.48
CA TRP A 109 -4.21 8.04 0.12
C TRP A 109 -5.66 7.54 0.10
N LEU A 110 -6.47 8.12 -0.76
CA LEU A 110 -7.89 7.75 -0.86
C LEU A 110 -8.06 6.72 -1.96
N GLY A 111 -8.43 5.48 -1.59
CA GLY A 111 -8.78 4.46 -2.55
C GLY A 111 -10.00 4.87 -3.37
N LEU A 112 -10.01 4.49 -4.64
CA LEU A 112 -11.12 4.75 -5.56
C LEU A 112 -12.16 3.61 -5.52
N TYR A 113 -12.91 3.44 -6.60
CA TYR A 113 -13.92 2.39 -6.77
C TYR A 113 -13.26 1.07 -7.18
N TYR A 114 -13.57 0.00 -6.46
CA TYR A 114 -13.14 -1.36 -6.78
C TYR A 114 -14.29 -2.18 -7.38
N ASP A 115 -14.02 -2.85 -8.51
CA ASP A 115 -14.91 -3.80 -9.16
C ASP A 115 -14.22 -5.17 -9.24
N GLY A 116 -14.44 -6.01 -8.24
CA GLY A 116 -13.83 -7.34 -8.17
C GLY A 116 -14.65 -8.41 -8.90
N GLU A 117 -15.97 -8.18 -9.13
CA GLU A 117 -16.83 -9.17 -9.77
C GLU A 117 -16.37 -9.50 -11.21
N ASN A 118 -15.89 -8.47 -11.92
CA ASN A 118 -15.48 -8.57 -13.33
C ASN A 118 -13.97 -8.48 -13.53
N TRP A 119 -13.19 -8.28 -12.47
CA TRP A 119 -11.77 -7.99 -12.60
C TRP A 119 -10.91 -9.22 -12.93
N TYR A 120 -11.26 -10.39 -12.40
CA TYR A 120 -10.47 -11.63 -12.54
C TYR A 120 -10.73 -12.41 -13.83
N THR A 121 -11.57 -11.89 -14.72
CA THR A 121 -11.75 -12.37 -16.11
C THR A 121 -11.22 -11.31 -17.06
N PRO A 122 -10.65 -11.67 -18.23
CA PRO A 122 -10.14 -10.68 -19.17
C PRO A 122 -11.23 -9.65 -19.52
N PRO A 123 -11.10 -8.37 -19.10
CA PRO A 123 -12.13 -7.40 -19.35
C PRO A 123 -12.11 -6.99 -20.82
N THR A 124 -13.28 -6.76 -21.36
CA THR A 124 -13.44 -6.14 -22.68
C THR A 124 -13.16 -4.63 -22.57
N VAL A 125 -12.85 -3.99 -23.72
CA VAL A 125 -12.69 -2.53 -23.79
C VAL A 125 -13.90 -1.79 -23.18
N PRO A 126 -15.18 -2.10 -23.49
CA PRO A 126 -16.32 -1.45 -22.85
C PRO A 126 -16.38 -1.62 -21.32
N GLN A 127 -15.88 -2.74 -20.78
CA GLN A 127 -15.80 -2.93 -19.32
C GLN A 127 -14.73 -2.05 -18.71
N LEU A 128 -13.54 -1.94 -19.33
CA LEU A 128 -12.48 -1.04 -18.89
C LEU A 128 -12.93 0.43 -18.96
N ASP A 129 -13.59 0.84 -20.05
CA ASP A 129 -14.14 2.20 -20.19
C ASP A 129 -15.20 2.49 -19.11
N THR A 130 -16.05 1.51 -18.79
CA THR A 130 -17.04 1.63 -17.71
C THR A 130 -16.36 1.76 -16.35
N LEU A 131 -15.34 0.95 -16.10
CA LEU A 131 -14.57 1.01 -14.85
C LEU A 131 -13.84 2.35 -14.70
N ALA A 132 -13.22 2.84 -15.78
CA ALA A 132 -12.61 4.17 -15.81
C ALA A 132 -13.65 5.26 -15.51
N ALA A 133 -14.80 5.25 -16.19
CA ALA A 133 -15.86 6.23 -16.01
C ALA A 133 -16.41 6.23 -14.55
N ARG A 134 -16.55 5.08 -13.91
CA ARG A 134 -16.95 4.97 -12.51
C ARG A 134 -15.89 5.55 -11.58
N ASN A 135 -14.61 5.21 -11.78
CA ASN A 135 -13.51 5.76 -11.01
C ASN A 135 -13.37 7.28 -11.17
N LEU A 136 -13.54 7.81 -12.36
CA LEU A 136 -13.54 9.26 -12.61
C LEU A 136 -14.65 9.99 -11.86
N LYS A 137 -15.87 9.44 -11.83
CA LYS A 137 -16.98 10.01 -11.07
C LYS A 137 -16.71 9.98 -9.55
N VAL A 138 -16.18 8.87 -9.03
CA VAL A 138 -15.77 8.77 -7.62
C VAL A 138 -14.67 9.77 -7.30
N LEU A 139 -13.66 9.87 -8.15
CA LEU A 139 -12.58 10.85 -8.01
C LEU A 139 -13.12 12.30 -7.96
N ASP A 140 -14.07 12.65 -8.84
CA ASP A 140 -14.67 13.98 -8.87
C ASP A 140 -15.44 14.29 -7.59
N GLU A 141 -16.23 13.33 -7.04
CA GLU A 141 -16.91 13.52 -5.75
C GLU A 141 -15.93 13.63 -4.60
N LEU A 142 -14.90 12.76 -4.54
CA LEU A 142 -13.89 12.84 -3.49
C LEU A 142 -13.15 14.17 -3.51
N TYR A 143 -12.84 14.66 -4.71
CA TYR A 143 -12.18 15.97 -4.86
C TYR A 143 -13.11 17.13 -4.48
N ALA A 144 -14.38 17.06 -4.83
CA ALA A 144 -15.36 18.07 -4.42
C ALA A 144 -15.56 18.11 -2.89
N LEU A 145 -15.50 16.95 -2.23
CA LEU A 145 -15.66 16.84 -0.77
C LEU A 145 -14.37 17.19 0.00
N TYR A 146 -13.21 16.79 -0.50
CA TYR A 146 -11.96 16.73 0.26
C TYR A 146 -10.75 17.35 -0.44
N GLY A 147 -10.91 17.98 -1.60
CA GLY A 147 -9.80 18.50 -2.39
C GLY A 147 -8.95 19.59 -1.70
N ASN A 148 -9.49 20.24 -0.67
CA ASN A 148 -8.77 21.24 0.13
C ASN A 148 -8.06 20.67 1.36
N GLU A 149 -8.17 19.36 1.61
CA GLU A 149 -7.61 18.72 2.80
C GLU A 149 -6.12 18.43 2.62
N THR A 150 -5.27 19.14 3.37
CA THR A 150 -3.81 19.03 3.25
C THR A 150 -3.21 17.71 3.75
N ALA A 151 -4.00 16.92 4.47
CA ALA A 151 -3.61 15.58 4.89
C ALA A 151 -3.63 14.58 3.71
N ILE A 152 -4.38 14.88 2.63
CA ILE A 152 -4.47 13.98 1.48
C ILE A 152 -3.25 14.17 0.59
N GLU A 153 -2.51 13.07 0.36
CA GLU A 153 -1.37 13.02 -0.55
C GLU A 153 -1.84 12.71 -1.99
N GLY A 154 -2.84 11.84 -2.13
CA GLY A 154 -3.33 11.43 -3.44
C GLY A 154 -4.39 10.35 -3.38
N VAL A 155 -4.53 9.62 -4.49
CA VAL A 155 -5.48 8.51 -4.64
C VAL A 155 -4.75 7.19 -4.86
N TYR A 156 -5.42 6.12 -4.47
CA TYR A 156 -5.00 4.74 -4.70
C TYR A 156 -5.97 4.09 -5.70
N ILE A 157 -5.43 3.47 -6.76
CA ILE A 157 -6.18 2.65 -7.72
C ILE A 157 -6.28 1.24 -7.14
N PRO A 158 -7.46 0.79 -6.68
CA PRO A 158 -7.59 -0.42 -5.88
C PRO A 158 -7.62 -1.72 -6.69
N GLN A 159 -7.66 -1.65 -8.02
CA GLN A 159 -7.62 -2.83 -8.85
C GLN A 159 -6.25 -3.52 -8.74
N GLU A 160 -6.28 -4.78 -8.37
CA GLU A 160 -5.07 -5.60 -8.27
C GLU A 160 -4.58 -5.96 -9.67
N ILE A 161 -3.49 -5.35 -10.08
CA ILE A 161 -2.89 -5.58 -11.39
C ILE A 161 -1.86 -6.70 -11.25
N ALA A 162 -2.11 -7.86 -11.89
CA ALA A 162 -1.16 -8.95 -11.96
C ALA A 162 -1.07 -9.51 -13.37
N ARG A 163 0.16 -9.65 -13.86
CA ARG A 163 0.43 -10.11 -15.23
C ARG A 163 -0.26 -11.44 -15.58
N TYR A 164 -0.41 -12.32 -14.62
CA TYR A 164 -0.96 -13.66 -14.84
C TYR A 164 -2.47 -13.76 -14.67
N TYR A 165 -3.17 -12.73 -14.23
CA TYR A 165 -4.62 -12.78 -14.07
C TYR A 165 -5.35 -13.03 -15.38
N TRP A 166 -4.88 -12.38 -16.42
CA TRP A 166 -5.49 -12.50 -17.76
C TRP A 166 -4.46 -13.05 -18.72
N ASP A 167 -4.81 -14.06 -19.47
CA ASP A 167 -3.91 -14.61 -20.50
C ASP A 167 -3.39 -13.52 -21.44
N GLY A 168 -4.23 -12.54 -21.74
CA GLY A 168 -3.87 -11.42 -22.58
C GLY A 168 -2.91 -10.39 -21.96
N LEU A 169 -2.77 -10.28 -20.64
CA LEU A 169 -1.74 -9.41 -20.03
C LEU A 169 -0.31 -9.94 -20.22
N ARG A 170 -0.16 -11.03 -20.95
CA ARG A 170 1.14 -11.59 -21.33
C ARG A 170 1.71 -10.96 -22.59
N ASP A 171 0.91 -10.21 -23.34
CA ASP A 171 1.33 -9.49 -24.54
C ASP A 171 1.13 -7.97 -24.41
N ASP A 172 1.97 -7.22 -25.15
CA ASP A 172 2.01 -5.75 -25.07
C ASP A 172 0.71 -5.09 -25.52
N ALA A 173 -0.04 -5.69 -26.42
CA ALA A 173 -1.29 -5.11 -26.93
C ALA A 173 -2.37 -5.08 -25.84
N THR A 174 -2.48 -6.15 -25.07
CA THR A 174 -3.44 -6.22 -23.96
C THR A 174 -3.00 -5.34 -22.79
N VAL A 175 -1.70 -5.27 -22.51
CA VAL A 175 -1.14 -4.32 -21.53
C VAL A 175 -1.46 -2.88 -21.94
N ALA A 176 -1.26 -2.54 -23.22
CA ALA A 176 -1.59 -1.21 -23.74
C ALA A 176 -3.09 -0.92 -23.66
N THR A 177 -3.95 -1.91 -23.90
CA THR A 177 -5.41 -1.78 -23.77
C THR A 177 -5.81 -1.47 -22.32
N LEU A 178 -5.31 -2.21 -21.33
CA LEU A 178 -5.51 -1.92 -19.91
C LEU A 178 -5.07 -0.51 -19.55
N ALA A 179 -3.86 -0.13 -19.99
CA ALA A 179 -3.32 1.19 -19.71
C ALA A 179 -4.21 2.28 -20.33
N THR A 180 -4.53 2.18 -21.61
CA THR A 180 -5.24 3.23 -22.37
C THR A 180 -6.69 3.41 -21.94
N HIS A 181 -7.40 2.31 -21.67
CA HIS A 181 -8.83 2.37 -21.38
C HIS A 181 -9.16 2.50 -19.89
N PHE A 182 -8.20 2.28 -18.99
CA PHE A 182 -8.46 2.41 -17.56
C PHE A 182 -7.41 3.21 -16.82
N LEU A 183 -6.14 2.79 -16.79
CA LEU A 183 -5.16 3.33 -15.87
C LEU A 183 -4.76 4.77 -16.20
N ILE A 184 -4.52 5.08 -17.46
CA ILE A 184 -4.10 6.42 -17.92
C ILE A 184 -5.18 7.47 -17.68
N PRO A 185 -6.46 7.29 -18.09
CA PRO A 185 -7.49 8.28 -17.85
C PRO A 185 -7.67 8.63 -16.37
N VAL A 186 -7.68 7.62 -15.49
CA VAL A 186 -7.83 7.82 -14.04
C VAL A 186 -6.62 8.55 -13.47
N THR A 187 -5.41 8.15 -13.86
CA THR A 187 -4.16 8.76 -13.40
C THR A 187 -4.08 10.24 -13.79
N GLN A 188 -4.30 10.54 -15.07
CA GLN A 188 -4.24 11.90 -15.57
C GLN A 188 -5.29 12.81 -14.92
N ALA A 189 -6.51 12.31 -14.70
CA ALA A 189 -7.56 13.07 -14.04
C ALA A 189 -7.21 13.41 -12.58
N ALA A 190 -6.61 12.48 -11.83
CA ALA A 190 -6.17 12.72 -10.45
C ALA A 190 -4.99 13.72 -10.42
N GLN A 191 -4.00 13.54 -11.28
CA GLN A 191 -2.84 14.42 -11.37
C GLN A 191 -3.23 15.85 -11.82
N ALA A 192 -4.22 15.98 -12.70
CA ALA A 192 -4.78 17.28 -13.10
C ALA A 192 -5.45 18.03 -11.92
N LYS A 193 -5.88 17.32 -10.88
CA LYS A 193 -6.40 17.87 -9.62
C LYS A 193 -5.29 18.17 -8.60
N GLY A 194 -4.03 17.88 -8.90
CA GLY A 194 -2.88 18.04 -8.00
C GLY A 194 -2.72 16.87 -7.00
N TRP A 195 -3.45 15.78 -7.16
CA TRP A 195 -3.32 14.58 -6.35
C TRP A 195 -2.37 13.59 -7.00
N LYS A 196 -1.51 12.97 -6.21
CA LYS A 196 -0.66 11.86 -6.64
C LYS A 196 -1.49 10.59 -6.86
N VAL A 197 -0.93 9.66 -7.62
CA VAL A 197 -1.57 8.38 -7.91
C VAL A 197 -0.65 7.22 -7.50
N MET A 198 -1.21 6.29 -6.72
CA MET A 198 -0.58 5.04 -6.33
C MET A 198 -1.33 3.84 -6.92
N ALA A 199 -0.59 2.82 -7.30
CA ALA A 199 -1.11 1.48 -7.58
C ALA A 199 -0.27 0.43 -6.86
N ALA A 200 -0.91 -0.69 -6.45
CA ALA A 200 -0.23 -1.81 -5.79
C ALA A 200 -0.38 -3.11 -6.62
N PRO A 201 0.36 -3.25 -7.72
CA PRO A 201 0.41 -4.48 -8.50
C PRO A 201 1.04 -5.61 -7.71
N PHE A 202 0.74 -6.86 -8.10
CA PHE A 202 1.37 -8.01 -7.48
C PHE A 202 1.87 -9.03 -8.50
N TYR A 203 2.56 -10.07 -8.00
CA TYR A 203 3.14 -11.14 -8.78
C TYR A 203 3.04 -12.46 -8.03
N ASN A 204 3.29 -13.57 -8.73
CA ASN A 204 3.36 -14.90 -8.14
C ASN A 204 4.57 -15.65 -8.73
N GLN A 205 5.57 -15.92 -7.89
CA GLN A 205 6.81 -16.62 -8.28
C GLN A 205 6.57 -18.01 -8.89
N ASN A 206 5.41 -18.62 -8.62
CA ASN A 206 5.05 -19.92 -9.15
C ASN A 206 4.53 -19.85 -10.60
N LEU A 207 4.16 -18.66 -11.07
CA LEU A 207 3.54 -18.41 -12.37
C LEU A 207 4.40 -17.54 -13.30
N GLU A 208 5.33 -16.76 -12.75
CA GLU A 208 6.16 -15.86 -13.54
C GLU A 208 7.58 -15.70 -12.96
N THR A 209 8.52 -15.27 -13.81
CA THR A 209 9.89 -14.96 -13.42
C THR A 209 10.09 -13.46 -13.25
N PRO A 210 11.17 -13.01 -12.56
CA PRO A 210 11.51 -11.59 -12.45
C PRO A 210 11.61 -10.89 -13.81
N GLU A 211 12.15 -11.56 -14.84
CA GLU A 211 12.32 -10.98 -16.19
C GLU A 211 10.97 -10.74 -16.87
N LYS A 212 10.01 -11.65 -16.67
CA LYS A 212 8.64 -11.48 -17.19
C LYS A 212 7.91 -10.34 -16.48
N LEU A 213 8.10 -10.22 -15.17
CA LEU A 213 7.56 -9.10 -14.40
C LEU A 213 8.20 -7.77 -14.83
N GLN A 214 9.52 -7.74 -15.06
CA GLN A 214 10.21 -6.57 -15.60
C GLN A 214 9.58 -6.15 -16.94
N ALA A 215 9.47 -7.07 -17.91
CA ALA A 215 8.91 -6.79 -19.21
C ALA A 215 7.47 -6.26 -19.13
N PHE A 216 6.66 -6.81 -18.21
CA PHE A 216 5.30 -6.33 -17.98
C PHE A 216 5.26 -4.86 -17.56
N PHE A 217 6.08 -4.46 -16.58
CA PHE A 217 6.15 -3.06 -16.14
C PHE A 217 6.72 -2.15 -17.22
N GLU A 218 7.73 -2.60 -17.97
CA GLU A 218 8.27 -1.85 -19.11
C GLU A 218 7.17 -1.57 -20.16
N SER A 219 6.38 -2.58 -20.54
CA SER A 219 5.26 -2.43 -21.47
C SER A 219 4.17 -1.50 -20.92
N LEU A 220 3.83 -1.64 -19.63
CA LEU A 220 2.81 -0.83 -18.97
C LEU A 220 3.17 0.66 -18.98
N PHE A 221 4.41 0.98 -18.62
CA PHE A 221 4.90 2.36 -18.57
C PHE A 221 5.19 2.93 -19.97
N ALA A 222 5.66 2.11 -20.91
CA ALA A 222 5.83 2.50 -22.30
C ALA A 222 4.47 2.82 -22.98
N ALA A 223 3.39 2.15 -22.57
CA ALA A 223 2.02 2.47 -23.02
C ALA A 223 1.51 3.82 -22.49
N GLY A 224 2.21 4.43 -21.51
CA GLY A 224 1.88 5.77 -21.00
C GLY A 224 1.29 5.78 -19.59
N PHE A 225 1.15 4.65 -18.90
CA PHE A 225 0.76 4.65 -17.49
C PHE A 225 1.91 5.20 -16.64
N LYS A 226 1.71 6.35 -16.01
CA LYS A 226 2.71 7.07 -15.21
C LYS A 226 2.14 7.47 -13.86
N PRO A 227 1.90 6.52 -12.95
CA PRO A 227 1.54 6.84 -11.58
C PRO A 227 2.72 7.51 -10.86
N ASP A 228 2.46 8.17 -9.75
CA ASP A 228 3.52 8.74 -8.92
C ASP A 228 4.22 7.65 -8.09
N VAL A 229 3.48 6.61 -7.70
CA VAL A 229 3.96 5.53 -6.85
C VAL A 229 3.50 4.17 -7.37
N ILE A 230 4.42 3.23 -7.45
CA ILE A 230 4.15 1.79 -7.50
C ILE A 230 4.54 1.18 -6.16
N ALA A 231 3.56 0.62 -5.44
CA ALA A 231 3.76 -0.14 -4.21
C ALA A 231 3.53 -1.63 -4.50
N VAL A 232 4.56 -2.32 -5.01
CA VAL A 232 4.39 -3.74 -5.38
C VAL A 232 4.11 -4.59 -4.14
N GLN A 233 3.10 -5.45 -4.22
CA GLN A 233 2.81 -6.42 -3.16
C GLN A 233 3.91 -7.47 -3.12
N ASP A 234 4.46 -7.76 -1.94
CA ASP A 234 5.62 -8.67 -1.80
C ASP A 234 5.26 -10.17 -1.91
N GLY A 235 3.99 -10.50 -1.73
CA GLY A 235 3.47 -11.87 -1.90
C GLY A 235 3.99 -12.90 -0.90
N VAL A 236 4.61 -12.47 0.22
CA VAL A 236 5.22 -13.39 1.20
C VAL A 236 4.18 -13.95 2.18
N GLY A 237 3.08 -13.23 2.40
CA GLY A 237 1.94 -13.68 3.20
C GLY A 237 0.90 -14.42 2.38
N ALA A 238 0.68 -14.01 1.13
CA ALA A 238 -0.32 -14.60 0.24
C ALA A 238 0.08 -16.00 -0.24
N SER A 239 -0.90 -16.87 -0.39
CA SER A 239 -0.67 -18.21 -0.92
C SER A 239 -1.86 -18.74 -1.71
N ASP A 240 -1.57 -19.52 -2.78
CA ASP A 240 -2.53 -20.30 -3.53
C ASP A 240 -2.25 -21.79 -3.34
N ALA A 241 -3.27 -22.56 -2.98
CA ALA A 241 -3.14 -24.00 -2.74
C ALA A 241 -1.97 -24.37 -1.80
N GLY A 242 -1.68 -23.52 -0.81
CA GLY A 242 -0.60 -23.72 0.16
C GLY A 242 0.81 -23.36 -0.35
N LYS A 243 0.91 -22.74 -1.53
CA LYS A 243 2.19 -22.23 -2.05
C LYS A 243 2.20 -20.71 -1.98
N ALA A 244 3.13 -20.14 -1.22
CA ALA A 244 3.30 -18.70 -1.13
C ALA A 244 3.63 -18.08 -2.50
N HIS A 245 3.09 -16.88 -2.76
CA HIS A 245 3.38 -16.15 -4.00
C HIS A 245 4.84 -15.71 -4.09
N ALA A 246 5.48 -15.46 -2.95
CA ALA A 246 6.91 -15.26 -2.81
C ALA A 246 7.39 -15.80 -1.45
N ASN A 247 8.68 -15.70 -1.20
CA ASN A 247 9.27 -15.97 0.11
C ASN A 247 10.47 -15.05 0.33
N THR A 248 10.96 -14.97 1.56
CA THR A 248 12.06 -14.06 1.94
C THR A 248 13.37 -14.30 1.19
N ALA A 249 13.57 -15.46 0.55
CA ALA A 249 14.76 -15.72 -0.26
C ALA A 249 14.62 -15.25 -1.71
N THR A 250 13.40 -15.15 -2.24
CA THR A 250 13.14 -14.85 -3.65
C THR A 250 12.57 -13.46 -3.88
N VAL A 251 11.82 -12.91 -2.91
CA VAL A 251 11.08 -11.64 -3.02
C VAL A 251 11.96 -10.50 -3.55
N GLY A 252 13.18 -10.36 -3.07
CA GLY A 252 14.09 -9.29 -3.52
C GLY A 252 14.50 -9.38 -4.99
N ASN A 253 14.36 -10.53 -5.68
CA ASN A 253 14.62 -10.62 -7.11
C ASN A 253 13.51 -9.92 -7.90
N TYR A 254 12.26 -10.06 -7.46
CA TYR A 254 11.10 -9.41 -8.07
C TYR A 254 11.06 -7.91 -7.76
N GLU A 255 11.27 -7.54 -6.51
CA GLU A 255 11.29 -6.13 -6.08
C GLU A 255 12.38 -5.33 -6.82
N ARG A 256 13.60 -5.88 -6.98
CA ARG A 256 14.69 -5.20 -7.70
C ARG A 256 14.37 -4.92 -9.17
N VAL A 257 13.71 -5.83 -9.87
CA VAL A 257 13.35 -5.58 -11.27
C VAL A 257 12.28 -4.51 -11.40
N VAL A 258 11.31 -4.48 -10.48
CA VAL A 258 10.29 -3.42 -10.44
C VAL A 258 10.92 -2.07 -10.09
N ALA A 259 11.77 -2.02 -9.05
CA ALA A 259 12.51 -0.81 -8.67
C ALA A 259 13.33 -0.23 -9.82
N LYS A 260 14.02 -1.11 -10.58
CA LYS A 260 14.80 -0.72 -11.76
C LYS A 260 13.93 -0.05 -12.82
N VAL A 261 12.78 -0.66 -13.15
CA VAL A 261 11.87 -0.10 -14.17
C VAL A 261 11.25 1.20 -13.67
N CYS A 262 10.77 1.26 -12.42
CA CYS A 262 10.24 2.48 -11.82
C CYS A 262 11.27 3.64 -11.91
N SER A 263 12.53 3.38 -11.58
CA SER A 263 13.60 4.37 -11.68
C SER A 263 13.81 4.88 -13.11
N GLN A 264 13.71 4.02 -14.12
CA GLN A 264 13.84 4.41 -15.54
C GLN A 264 12.75 5.38 -16.00
N TYR A 265 11.56 5.27 -15.41
CA TYR A 265 10.39 6.09 -15.77
C TYR A 265 10.11 7.22 -14.78
N GLY A 266 10.97 7.39 -13.74
CA GLY A 266 10.82 8.45 -12.74
C GLY A 266 9.63 8.24 -11.80
N ILE A 267 9.24 6.99 -11.56
CA ILE A 267 8.16 6.56 -10.67
C ILE A 267 8.75 6.19 -9.32
N GLU A 268 8.15 6.62 -8.23
CA GLU A 268 8.59 6.24 -6.88
C GLU A 268 8.25 4.78 -6.61
N PHE A 269 9.25 4.00 -6.16
CA PHE A 269 9.07 2.59 -5.86
C PHE A 269 8.88 2.38 -4.35
N TRP A 270 7.74 1.79 -3.98
CA TRP A 270 7.42 1.33 -2.64
C TRP A 270 7.17 -0.18 -2.66
N VAL A 271 7.14 -0.77 -1.48
CA VAL A 271 6.72 -2.17 -1.28
C VAL A 271 5.49 -2.19 -0.38
N ASP A 272 4.48 -2.92 -0.79
CA ASP A 272 3.33 -3.32 0.00
C ASP A 272 3.64 -4.66 0.65
N MET A 273 3.99 -4.61 1.94
CA MET A 273 4.50 -5.74 2.70
C MET A 273 3.37 -6.48 3.42
N GLU A 274 3.16 -7.72 3.07
CA GLU A 274 2.14 -8.57 3.69
C GLU A 274 2.56 -9.03 5.08
N LEU A 275 1.78 -8.62 6.08
CA LEU A 275 2.06 -8.90 7.49
C LEU A 275 1.55 -10.25 7.97
N PHE A 276 0.60 -10.84 7.26
CA PHE A 276 -0.11 -12.04 7.69
C PHE A 276 0.64 -13.34 7.36
N ARG A 277 0.32 -14.39 8.09
CA ARG A 277 0.90 -15.71 7.91
C ARG A 277 0.24 -16.44 6.74
N THR A 278 0.99 -17.33 6.10
CA THR A 278 0.53 -18.14 4.94
C THR A 278 -0.41 -19.31 5.33
N ASP A 279 -0.76 -19.44 6.61
CA ASP A 279 -1.56 -20.55 7.14
C ASP A 279 -3.07 -20.27 7.21
N ASP A 280 -3.57 -19.35 6.40
CA ASP A 280 -4.96 -18.88 6.34
C ASP A 280 -5.51 -18.32 7.67
N SER A 281 -4.67 -18.15 8.69
CA SER A 281 -5.09 -17.59 9.99
C SER A 281 -5.27 -16.09 9.98
N HIS A 282 -4.72 -15.40 8.96
CA HIS A 282 -4.57 -13.94 8.91
C HIS A 282 -3.93 -13.36 10.18
N ALA A 283 -3.18 -14.19 10.93
CA ALA A 283 -2.46 -13.74 12.11
C ALA A 283 -1.16 -13.05 11.68
N LEU A 284 -0.70 -12.10 12.51
CA LEU A 284 0.58 -11.44 12.31
C LEU A 284 1.72 -12.47 12.26
N ALA A 285 2.59 -12.34 11.26
CA ALA A 285 3.80 -13.15 11.13
C ALA A 285 4.80 -12.84 12.25
N ASP A 286 5.79 -13.72 12.40
CA ASP A 286 6.84 -13.53 13.39
C ASP A 286 7.81 -12.39 13.00
N LYS A 287 8.49 -11.85 14.02
CA LYS A 287 9.42 -10.74 13.86
C LYS A 287 10.54 -11.03 12.85
N ALA A 288 11.05 -12.27 12.84
CA ALA A 288 12.20 -12.61 11.98
C ALA A 288 11.81 -12.55 10.50
N ARG A 289 10.61 -13.08 10.15
CA ARG A 289 10.07 -12.97 8.79
C ARG A 289 9.85 -11.51 8.40
N LEU A 290 9.16 -10.73 9.25
CA LEU A 290 8.86 -9.33 8.95
C LEU A 290 10.14 -8.48 8.82
N SER A 291 11.16 -8.72 9.65
CA SER A 291 12.45 -8.06 9.51
C SER A 291 13.13 -8.41 8.19
N ALA A 292 13.10 -9.68 7.80
CA ALA A 292 13.71 -10.11 6.54
C ALA A 292 13.01 -9.51 5.31
N GLN A 293 11.67 -9.41 5.30
CA GLN A 293 10.92 -8.72 4.25
C GLN A 293 11.31 -7.24 4.16
N LEU A 294 11.33 -6.55 5.31
CA LEU A 294 11.66 -5.13 5.40
C LEU A 294 13.08 -4.83 4.91
N ASP A 295 14.07 -5.62 5.38
CA ASP A 295 15.47 -5.49 4.96
C ASP A 295 15.61 -5.75 3.46
N THR A 296 14.89 -6.74 2.92
CA THR A 296 14.90 -7.07 1.50
C THR A 296 14.31 -5.96 0.64
N ALA A 297 13.15 -5.41 1.02
CA ALA A 297 12.52 -4.31 0.32
C ALA A 297 13.43 -3.07 0.27
N ARG A 298 14.09 -2.73 1.39
CA ARG A 298 15.06 -1.63 1.44
C ARG A 298 16.28 -1.91 0.56
N ALA A 299 16.81 -3.12 0.60
CA ALA A 299 17.95 -3.53 -0.25
C ALA A 299 17.57 -3.55 -1.74
N ALA A 300 16.31 -3.76 -2.08
CA ALA A 300 15.80 -3.67 -3.45
C ALA A 300 15.63 -2.22 -3.94
N GLY A 301 15.67 -1.23 -3.05
CA GLY A 301 15.56 0.19 -3.38
C GLY A 301 14.21 0.81 -3.06
N ALA A 302 13.37 0.16 -2.26
CA ALA A 302 12.10 0.73 -1.83
C ALA A 302 12.33 2.00 -0.98
N THR A 303 11.76 3.13 -1.43
CA THR A 303 11.81 4.39 -0.69
C THR A 303 10.88 4.37 0.50
N LYS A 304 9.77 3.63 0.41
CA LYS A 304 8.86 3.35 1.53
C LYS A 304 8.40 1.90 1.50
N VAL A 305 8.06 1.38 2.69
CA VAL A 305 7.44 0.07 2.88
C VAL A 305 6.14 0.28 3.64
N ILE A 306 5.03 -0.12 3.02
CA ILE A 306 3.69 0.00 3.59
C ILE A 306 3.20 -1.39 3.99
N ALA A 307 2.60 -1.50 5.16
CA ALA A 307 2.10 -2.76 5.69
C ALA A 307 0.69 -3.11 5.17
N TYR A 308 0.46 -4.30 4.69
CA TYR A 308 -0.85 -4.84 4.45
C TYR A 308 -1.20 -5.87 5.54
N ASP A 309 -2.18 -5.68 6.40
CA ASP A 309 -3.02 -4.49 6.51
C ASP A 309 -3.32 -4.19 8.00
N LEU A 310 -4.05 -3.12 8.23
CA LEU A 310 -4.42 -2.68 9.58
C LEU A 310 -5.34 -3.68 10.30
N ALA A 311 -6.15 -4.46 9.58
CA ALA A 311 -7.01 -5.47 10.17
C ALA A 311 -6.20 -6.62 10.80
N VAL A 312 -5.07 -7.00 10.16
CA VAL A 312 -4.11 -7.97 10.70
C VAL A 312 -3.42 -7.42 11.94
N LEU A 313 -3.05 -6.16 11.92
CA LEU A 313 -2.39 -5.51 13.05
C LEU A 313 -3.30 -5.44 14.26
N GLY A 314 -4.45 -4.81 14.13
CA GLY A 314 -5.27 -4.48 15.27
C GLY A 314 -4.46 -3.84 16.42
N ASN A 315 -4.98 -3.80 17.63
CA ASN A 315 -4.23 -3.29 18.77
C ASN A 315 -3.07 -4.19 19.18
N ALA A 316 -3.26 -5.52 19.15
CA ALA A 316 -2.22 -6.48 19.56
C ALA A 316 -1.04 -6.52 18.57
N GLY A 317 -1.30 -6.40 17.29
CA GLY A 317 -0.26 -6.27 16.27
C GLY A 317 0.52 -4.97 16.40
N LEU A 318 -0.15 -3.84 16.62
CA LEU A 318 0.51 -2.57 16.89
C LEU A 318 1.37 -2.63 18.17
N ASP A 319 0.88 -3.28 19.25
CA ASP A 319 1.68 -3.50 20.46
C ASP A 319 2.94 -4.34 20.16
N SER A 320 2.84 -5.31 19.25
CA SER A 320 3.96 -6.13 18.80
C SER A 320 4.95 -5.32 17.97
N LEU A 321 4.48 -4.51 17.01
CA LEU A 321 5.33 -3.63 16.22
C LEU A 321 6.03 -2.58 17.10
N GLU A 322 5.31 -1.97 18.05
CA GLU A 322 5.90 -1.04 19.02
C GLU A 322 7.05 -1.70 19.80
N LYS A 323 6.89 -2.96 20.18
CA LYS A 323 7.91 -3.74 20.91
C LYS A 323 9.07 -4.17 20.01
N TRP A 324 8.79 -4.52 18.75
CA TRP A 324 9.79 -5.10 17.85
C TRP A 324 10.61 -4.05 17.10
N PHE A 325 9.99 -2.92 16.76
CA PHE A 325 10.55 -1.88 15.90
C PHE A 325 10.55 -0.50 16.56
N ALA A 326 10.46 -0.44 17.91
CA ALA A 326 10.54 0.83 18.62
C ALA A 326 11.86 1.54 18.24
N ARG A 327 11.77 2.72 17.66
CA ARG A 327 12.92 3.61 17.51
C ARG A 327 13.49 3.86 18.91
N ASP A 328 14.80 3.83 19.05
CA ASP A 328 15.48 4.15 20.30
C ASP A 328 15.00 5.54 20.79
N ARG A 329 14.11 5.51 21.79
CA ARG A 329 13.44 6.69 22.32
C ARG A 329 14.31 7.43 23.32
N SER A 330 15.55 7.76 22.98
CA SER A 330 16.35 8.69 23.78
C SER A 330 15.82 10.14 23.73
N GLN A 331 14.81 10.40 22.87
CA GLN A 331 14.04 11.65 22.90
C GLN A 331 12.65 11.42 23.50
N LYS A 332 12.56 11.61 24.80
CA LYS A 332 11.32 11.53 25.58
C LYS A 332 10.34 12.61 25.18
N ILE A 333 9.22 12.23 24.54
CA ILE A 333 8.00 13.06 24.57
C ILE A 333 7.27 12.72 25.88
N PRO A 334 7.00 13.70 26.75
CA PRO A 334 6.33 13.42 28.02
C PRO A 334 4.87 13.05 27.79
N ILE A 335 4.52 11.79 28.03
CA ILE A 335 3.12 11.34 28.05
C ILE A 335 2.51 11.78 29.39
N LYS A 336 1.67 12.81 29.35
CA LYS A 336 0.82 13.16 30.49
C LYS A 336 -0.35 12.17 30.55
N ASN A 337 -0.39 11.43 31.69
CA ASN A 337 -1.53 10.73 32.29
C ASN A 337 -2.13 9.51 31.56
N ARG A 338 -1.66 8.33 31.96
CA ARG A 338 -2.44 7.09 31.90
C ARG A 338 -3.65 7.17 32.83
N ARG A 339 -4.87 7.16 32.27
CA ARG A 339 -6.06 6.69 33.00
C ARG A 339 -6.19 5.19 32.76
N SER A 340 -6.54 4.45 33.81
CA SER A 340 -6.70 2.99 33.84
C SER A 340 -7.65 2.46 32.77
N PRO A 341 -7.43 1.25 32.24
CA PRO A 341 -8.23 0.68 31.16
C PRO A 341 -9.64 0.35 31.67
N SER A 342 -10.65 0.88 30.99
CA SER A 342 -12.02 0.42 31.06
C SER A 342 -12.14 -0.94 30.36
N LYS A 343 -13.01 -1.79 30.93
CA LYS A 343 -13.28 -3.19 30.56
C LYS A 343 -13.24 -3.44 29.03
N GLN A 344 -12.42 -4.42 28.66
CA GLN A 344 -12.35 -4.97 27.29
C GLN A 344 -13.76 -5.38 26.83
N HIS A 345 -14.25 -4.77 25.76
CA HIS A 345 -15.27 -5.37 24.92
C HIS A 345 -14.56 -6.33 23.98
N ASN A 346 -14.90 -7.61 24.08
CA ASN A 346 -14.52 -8.62 23.10
C ASN A 346 -15.11 -8.22 21.75
N THR A 347 -14.30 -7.62 20.88
CA THR A 347 -14.71 -7.32 19.50
C THR A 347 -14.55 -8.60 18.71
N GLU A 348 -15.65 -9.21 18.32
CA GLU A 348 -15.70 -10.36 17.43
C GLU A 348 -15.07 -9.96 16.08
N ILE A 349 -13.95 -10.57 15.71
CA ILE A 349 -13.31 -10.33 14.41
C ILE A 349 -14.20 -10.93 13.34
N ARG A 350 -14.70 -10.10 12.42
CA ARG A 350 -15.56 -10.48 11.31
C ARG A 350 -14.73 -10.52 10.03
N TYR A 351 -14.72 -11.65 9.37
CA TYR A 351 -14.00 -11.86 8.12
C TYR A 351 -14.92 -11.62 6.93
N TYR A 352 -14.35 -11.07 5.86
CA TYR A 352 -15.03 -10.82 4.60
C TYR A 352 -14.21 -11.42 3.45
N LYS A 353 -14.88 -11.90 2.41
CA LYS A 353 -14.23 -12.28 1.15
C LYS A 353 -13.69 -11.02 0.48
N LEU A 354 -12.75 -11.14 -0.46
CA LEU A 354 -12.24 -10.03 -1.26
C LEU A 354 -13.34 -9.20 -1.95
N ASN A 355 -14.52 -9.80 -2.19
CA ASN A 355 -15.71 -9.14 -2.72
C ASN A 355 -16.60 -8.48 -1.64
N GLY A 356 -16.10 -8.25 -0.43
CA GLY A 356 -16.84 -7.60 0.65
C GLY A 356 -17.91 -8.45 1.34
N ALA A 357 -18.20 -9.66 0.89
CA ALA A 357 -19.22 -10.50 1.49
C ALA A 357 -18.79 -11.06 2.85
N ARG A 358 -19.63 -10.88 3.89
CA ARG A 358 -19.38 -11.39 5.25
C ARG A 358 -19.24 -12.91 5.24
N VAL A 359 -18.17 -13.45 5.79
CA VAL A 359 -17.94 -14.88 5.94
C VAL A 359 -18.08 -15.25 7.41
N LYS A 360 -18.90 -16.29 7.71
CA LYS A 360 -18.90 -16.89 9.06
C LYS A 360 -17.57 -17.63 9.24
N ALA A 361 -16.93 -17.51 10.39
CA ALA A 361 -15.67 -18.18 10.72
C ALA A 361 -15.66 -19.69 10.41
N SER A 362 -16.85 -20.34 10.44
CA SER A 362 -17.03 -21.75 10.06
C SER A 362 -17.02 -22.02 8.54
N GLN A 363 -17.15 -21.00 7.69
CA GLN A 363 -17.18 -21.14 6.23
C GLN A 363 -15.80 -20.96 5.58
N PHE A 364 -14.84 -20.40 6.30
CA PHE A 364 -13.46 -20.25 5.79
C PHE A 364 -12.78 -21.58 5.48
N LYS A 365 -13.15 -22.66 6.18
CA LYS A 365 -12.60 -24.00 5.93
C LYS A 365 -13.07 -24.70 4.64
N LYS A 366 -14.04 -24.14 3.89
CA LYS A 366 -14.64 -24.82 2.72
C LYS A 366 -14.46 -24.08 1.38
N THR A 367 -13.86 -22.90 1.33
CA THR A 367 -13.92 -22.06 0.11
C THR A 367 -12.60 -21.97 -0.65
N THR A 368 -11.53 -22.57 -0.15
CA THR A 368 -10.22 -22.64 -0.83
C THR A 368 -10.18 -23.62 -2.01
N THR A 369 -11.28 -24.30 -2.36
CA THR A 369 -11.24 -25.39 -3.36
C THR A 369 -11.82 -25.02 -4.73
N ASN A 370 -12.21 -23.81 -5.00
CA ASN A 370 -12.90 -23.46 -6.27
C ASN A 370 -12.22 -22.35 -7.11
N PHE A 371 -10.93 -22.12 -6.96
CA PHE A 371 -10.17 -21.45 -8.00
C PHE A 371 -9.50 -22.53 -8.87
N LYS A 372 -10.25 -23.08 -9.83
CA LYS A 372 -9.65 -23.78 -10.95
C LYS A 372 -9.17 -22.71 -11.94
N ILE A 373 -7.87 -22.73 -12.18
CA ILE A 373 -7.19 -22.12 -13.33
C ILE A 373 -7.75 -22.71 -14.61
#